data_ccd949f2c062532ca4d026243786b986
#
_entry.id   ccd949f2c062532ca4d026243786b986
#
_cell.length_a   1.000
_cell.length_b   1.000
_cell.length_c   1.000
_cell.angle_alpha   90.00
_cell.angle_beta   90.00
_cell.angle_gamma   90.00
#
_symmetry.space_group_name_H-M   'P 1'
#
loop_
_entity.id
_entity.type
_entity.pdbx_description
1 polymer ?
#
loop_
_entity_poly.entity_id
_entity_poly.type
_entity_poly.pdbx_seq_one_letter_code
_entity_poly.pdbx_strand_id
1 'polypeptide(L)'
;MKHIAIVFFIFVSCTNHDRNINNENVFAKAAIQDSLSFYFPAVLNDPTEGKDSGFDNFKQKRYSSSLYSFKVPILYNKNDSQTIYRLLWLRSFHQPVCFSMKELKGEYFLNVKALDRQPAFFPIYLNRKKKILDTTLKADRLAFIAFDTIINLRKRQWNEIENYLSKLDFWNSPIADPADEHTSDGSNWIIEGRNNNKYHFIDRRNARGDLMNFGKYLIKLSAIKISEDAIY
;
A
#
# COMPACT_ATOMS: atom_id res chain seq x y z
N MET A 1 -57.69 50.36 5.49
CA MET A 1 -57.37 48.93 5.71
C MET A 1 -55.97 48.68 5.12
N LYS A 2 -54.95 48.48 5.99
CA LYS A 2 -53.57 48.24 5.56
C LYS A 2 -53.33 46.75 5.65
N HIS A 3 -53.02 46.08 4.53
CA HIS A 3 -52.65 44.67 4.49
C HIS A 3 -51.15 44.54 4.80
N ILE A 4 -50.84 43.88 5.90
CA ILE A 4 -49.48 43.48 6.27
C ILE A 4 -49.22 42.11 5.66
N ALA A 5 -48.30 42.02 4.69
CA ALA A 5 -47.84 40.76 4.16
C ALA A 5 -46.70 40.23 5.05
N ILE A 6 -46.91 39.11 5.69
CA ILE A 6 -45.90 38.40 6.50
C ILE A 6 -45.17 37.48 5.53
N VAL A 7 -43.87 37.76 5.28
CA VAL A 7 -42.98 36.91 4.54
C VAL A 7 -42.32 35.90 5.49
N PHE A 8 -42.69 34.62 5.37
CA PHE A 8 -42.02 33.53 6.09
C PHE A 8 -40.68 33.18 5.37
N PHE A 9 -39.59 33.50 6.00
CA PHE A 9 -38.28 32.93 5.61
C PHE A 9 -38.15 31.53 6.19
N ILE A 10 -38.19 30.51 5.32
CA ILE A 10 -37.84 29.15 5.69
C ILE A 10 -36.33 29.04 5.62
N PHE A 11 -35.69 29.05 6.78
CA PHE A 11 -34.28 28.68 6.88
C PHE A 11 -34.18 27.15 6.71
N VAL A 12 -33.78 26.70 5.53
CA VAL A 12 -33.30 25.32 5.34
C VAL A 12 -31.93 25.25 5.99
N SER A 13 -31.91 24.76 7.23
CA SER A 13 -30.67 24.38 7.91
C SER A 13 -30.13 23.12 7.22
N CYS A 14 -29.19 23.27 6.34
CA CYS A 14 -28.33 22.15 5.92
C CYS A 14 -27.50 21.73 7.12
N THR A 15 -28.02 20.77 7.89
CA THR A 15 -27.19 20.04 8.85
C THR A 15 -26.18 19.22 8.04
N ASN A 16 -24.97 19.73 7.93
CA ASN A 16 -23.81 18.91 7.58
C ASN A 16 -23.72 17.83 8.66
N HIS A 17 -24.20 16.64 8.31
CA HIS A 17 -23.98 15.46 9.10
C HIS A 17 -22.51 15.07 8.89
N ASP A 18 -21.62 15.72 9.64
CA ASP A 18 -20.24 15.26 9.81
C ASP A 18 -20.30 13.86 10.41
N ARG A 19 -20.38 12.85 9.53
CA ARG A 19 -20.12 11.47 9.92
C ARG A 19 -18.65 11.39 10.27
N ASN A 20 -18.37 11.61 11.53
CA ASN A 20 -17.05 11.37 12.12
C ASN A 20 -16.82 9.85 12.11
N ILE A 21 -16.47 9.31 10.93
CA ILE A 21 -15.96 7.95 10.83
C ILE A 21 -14.63 8.00 11.56
N ASN A 22 -14.53 7.30 12.68
CA ASN A 22 -13.27 7.14 13.40
C ASN A 22 -12.25 6.57 12.42
N ASN A 23 -11.40 7.42 11.86
CA ASN A 23 -10.39 7.08 10.85
C ASN A 23 -9.47 5.93 11.29
N GLU A 24 -9.36 5.69 12.60
CA GLU A 24 -8.60 4.57 13.18
C GLU A 24 -9.13 3.19 12.79
N ASN A 25 -10.42 3.05 12.44
CA ASN A 25 -11.03 1.77 12.07
C ASN A 25 -11.04 1.51 10.56
N VAL A 26 -10.74 2.50 9.73
CA VAL A 26 -10.77 2.34 8.27
C VAL A 26 -9.70 1.36 7.80
N PHE A 27 -8.51 1.49 8.35
CA PHE A 27 -7.42 0.53 8.18
C PHE A 27 -7.26 -0.20 9.52
N ALA A 28 -8.11 -1.20 9.78
CA ALA A 28 -8.08 -1.96 11.02
C ALA A 28 -6.63 -2.29 11.38
N LYS A 29 -6.24 -2.02 12.64
CA LYS A 29 -4.98 -2.50 13.19
C LYS A 29 -4.85 -3.96 12.78
N ALA A 30 -3.85 -4.27 11.97
CA ALA A 30 -3.58 -5.65 11.60
C ALA A 30 -3.59 -6.44 12.91
N ALA A 31 -4.52 -7.39 13.05
CA ALA A 31 -4.45 -8.35 14.14
C ALA A 31 -2.98 -8.78 14.20
N ILE A 32 -2.39 -8.84 15.38
CA ILE A 32 -0.97 -9.19 15.56
C ILE A 32 -0.71 -10.39 14.67
N GLN A 33 -0.20 -10.11 13.47
CA GLN A 33 0.07 -11.16 12.50
C GLN A 33 1.34 -11.82 12.99
N ASP A 34 1.30 -13.13 12.98
CA ASP A 34 2.49 -13.93 13.22
C ASP A 34 3.59 -13.38 12.31
N SER A 35 4.72 -12.95 12.88
CA SER A 35 5.90 -12.47 12.14
C SER A 35 6.43 -13.48 11.13
N LEU A 36 5.95 -14.72 11.19
CA LEU A 36 6.26 -15.83 10.28
C LEU A 36 5.34 -15.88 9.04
N SER A 37 4.28 -15.08 9.00
CA SER A 37 3.36 -15.04 7.86
C SER A 37 3.91 -14.20 6.74
N PHE A 38 3.92 -14.77 5.52
CA PHE A 38 4.26 -14.01 4.33
C PHE A 38 3.10 -13.10 3.91
N TYR A 39 3.40 -11.90 3.46
CA TYR A 39 2.43 -10.93 2.93
C TYR A 39 2.07 -11.18 1.47
N PHE A 40 2.88 -11.99 0.77
CA PHE A 40 2.66 -12.37 -0.62
C PHE A 40 2.57 -13.89 -0.71
N PRO A 41 1.73 -14.44 -1.59
CA PRO A 41 1.68 -15.87 -1.85
C PRO A 41 3.05 -16.36 -2.37
N ALA A 42 3.34 -17.62 -2.15
CA ALA A 42 4.44 -18.27 -2.85
C ALA A 42 4.10 -18.31 -4.35
N VAL A 43 4.91 -17.69 -5.16
CA VAL A 43 4.81 -17.83 -6.61
C VAL A 43 5.59 -19.09 -6.97
N LEU A 44 4.90 -20.11 -7.39
CA LEU A 44 5.52 -21.32 -7.89
C LEU A 44 6.10 -20.95 -9.27
N ASN A 45 7.41 -21.08 -9.40
CA ASN A 45 8.02 -21.17 -10.72
C ASN A 45 7.47 -22.46 -11.34
N ASP A 46 6.72 -22.36 -12.42
CA ASP A 46 6.29 -23.53 -13.16
C ASP A 46 7.50 -24.00 -14.01
N PRO A 47 8.17 -25.09 -13.64
CA PRO A 47 9.32 -25.57 -14.37
C PRO A 47 8.96 -26.06 -15.79
N THR A 48 7.66 -26.29 -16.06
CA THR A 48 7.19 -26.76 -17.38
C THR A 48 7.02 -25.62 -18.37
N GLU A 49 6.77 -24.38 -17.90
CA GLU A 49 6.65 -23.21 -18.76
C GLU A 49 7.97 -22.47 -18.97
N GLY A 50 9.04 -22.83 -18.27
CA GLY A 50 10.36 -22.17 -18.39
C GLY A 50 10.35 -20.69 -17.98
N LYS A 51 9.28 -20.22 -17.35
CA LYS A 51 9.13 -18.83 -16.91
C LYS A 51 9.57 -18.70 -15.46
N ASP A 52 10.72 -18.06 -15.26
CA ASP A 52 11.06 -17.51 -13.97
C ASP A 52 10.08 -16.35 -13.70
N SER A 53 9.27 -16.48 -12.64
CA SER A 53 8.33 -15.41 -12.24
C SER A 53 9.06 -14.11 -11.85
N GLY A 54 10.39 -14.13 -11.73
CA GLY A 54 11.20 -13.03 -11.22
C GLY A 54 10.89 -12.65 -9.75
N PHE A 55 10.01 -13.43 -9.09
CA PHE A 55 9.62 -13.24 -7.69
C PHE A 55 10.03 -14.46 -6.87
N ASP A 56 11.22 -14.41 -6.33
CA ASP A 56 11.83 -15.48 -5.56
C ASP A 56 11.51 -15.41 -4.05
N ASN A 57 11.98 -16.41 -3.33
CA ASN A 57 11.83 -16.50 -1.88
C ASN A 57 12.54 -15.33 -1.14
N PHE A 58 13.58 -14.74 -1.72
CA PHE A 58 14.26 -13.57 -1.16
C PHE A 58 13.36 -12.34 -1.21
N LYS A 59 12.79 -12.03 -2.37
CA LYS A 59 11.84 -10.93 -2.55
C LYS A 59 10.61 -11.10 -1.68
N GLN A 60 10.02 -12.30 -1.65
CA GLN A 60 8.87 -12.60 -0.79
C GLN A 60 9.16 -12.26 0.68
N LYS A 61 10.32 -12.67 1.19
CA LYS A 61 10.75 -12.40 2.57
C LYS A 61 10.99 -10.90 2.80
N ARG A 62 11.74 -10.25 1.92
CA ARG A 62 12.10 -8.84 2.03
C ARG A 62 10.86 -7.94 2.05
N TYR A 63 9.94 -8.17 1.13
CA TYR A 63 8.73 -7.36 1.02
C TYR A 63 7.77 -7.62 2.17
N SER A 64 7.64 -8.89 2.60
CA SER A 64 6.85 -9.24 3.77
C SER A 64 7.40 -8.61 5.05
N SER A 65 8.71 -8.60 5.25
CA SER A 65 9.37 -7.95 6.37
C SER A 65 9.08 -6.43 6.40
N SER A 66 9.11 -5.80 5.23
CA SER A 66 8.78 -4.38 5.10
C SER A 66 7.33 -4.10 5.46
N LEU A 67 6.37 -4.86 4.91
CA LEU A 67 4.95 -4.70 5.20
C LEU A 67 4.60 -5.00 6.67
N TYR A 68 5.26 -5.97 7.28
CA TYR A 68 5.16 -6.22 8.71
C TYR A 68 5.58 -5.01 9.55
N SER A 69 6.70 -4.37 9.19
CA SER A 69 7.18 -3.16 9.88
C SER A 69 6.21 -1.98 9.73
N PHE A 70 5.49 -1.88 8.62
CA PHE A 70 4.42 -0.91 8.41
C PHE A 70 3.15 -1.21 9.18
N LYS A 71 3.04 -2.39 9.81
CA LYS A 71 1.83 -2.84 10.53
C LYS A 71 0.58 -2.74 9.66
N VAL A 72 0.67 -3.19 8.42
CA VAL A 72 -0.44 -3.25 7.47
C VAL A 72 -0.99 -4.68 7.36
N PRO A 73 -2.25 -4.90 6.93
CA PRO A 73 -2.82 -6.24 6.81
C PRO A 73 -2.25 -7.00 5.62
N ILE A 74 -2.28 -8.35 5.68
CA ILE A 74 -2.10 -9.21 4.52
C ILE A 74 -3.33 -9.08 3.62
N LEU A 75 -3.15 -8.93 2.30
CA LEU A 75 -4.25 -8.76 1.36
C LEU A 75 -4.66 -10.06 0.66
N TYR A 76 -3.75 -10.97 0.39
CA TYR A 76 -4.14 -12.26 -0.18
C TYR A 76 -4.85 -13.14 0.88
N ASN A 77 -5.58 -14.17 0.44
CA ASN A 77 -6.34 -15.10 1.29
C ASN A 77 -7.41 -14.44 2.19
N LYS A 78 -7.95 -13.30 1.80
CA LYS A 78 -9.10 -12.72 2.50
C LYS A 78 -10.35 -12.80 1.63
N ASN A 79 -11.43 -13.27 2.24
CA ASN A 79 -12.76 -13.37 1.61
C ASN A 79 -13.63 -12.20 2.08
N ASP A 80 -13.26 -10.99 1.72
CA ASP A 80 -14.11 -9.83 1.92
C ASP A 80 -14.28 -9.05 0.59
N SER A 81 -15.40 -8.36 0.43
CA SER A 81 -15.75 -7.64 -0.79
C SER A 81 -15.12 -6.25 -0.90
N GLN A 82 -14.06 -5.99 -0.15
CA GLN A 82 -13.41 -4.67 -0.13
C GLN A 82 -12.44 -4.52 -1.30
N THR A 83 -12.47 -3.34 -1.93
CA THR A 83 -11.43 -2.95 -2.88
C THR A 83 -10.31 -2.25 -2.12
N ILE A 84 -9.12 -2.81 -2.22
CA ILE A 84 -7.91 -2.26 -1.61
C ILE A 84 -6.73 -2.42 -2.56
N TYR A 85 -5.98 -1.34 -2.73
CA TYR A 85 -4.71 -1.32 -3.44
C TYR A 85 -3.61 -0.87 -2.50
N ARG A 86 -2.38 -1.31 -2.77
CA ARG A 86 -1.21 -0.90 -2.02
C ARG A 86 -0.04 -0.69 -2.96
N LEU A 87 0.69 0.41 -2.78
CA LEU A 87 2.00 0.61 -3.37
C LEU A 87 3.04 0.58 -2.24
N LEU A 88 3.89 -0.44 -2.24
CA LEU A 88 5.08 -0.52 -1.40
C LEU A 88 6.27 -0.04 -2.23
N TRP A 89 6.90 1.03 -1.79
CA TRP A 89 8.06 1.64 -2.45
C TRP A 89 9.29 1.48 -1.58
N LEU A 90 10.21 0.60 -2.01
CA LEU A 90 11.48 0.30 -1.37
C LEU A 90 12.60 0.95 -2.16
N ARG A 91 13.34 1.84 -1.54
CA ARG A 91 14.43 2.62 -2.13
C ARG A 91 15.75 2.22 -1.52
N SER A 92 16.83 2.10 -2.32
CA SER A 92 18.15 1.69 -1.83
C SER A 92 18.73 2.65 -0.80
N PHE A 93 18.56 3.96 -1.00
CA PHE A 93 19.18 5.01 -0.18
C PHE A 93 18.22 5.83 0.67
N HIS A 94 16.93 5.55 0.61
CA HIS A 94 15.92 6.31 1.33
C HIS A 94 14.96 5.38 2.10
N GLN A 95 14.22 5.99 3.02
CA GLN A 95 13.25 5.28 3.84
C GLN A 95 12.14 4.67 2.98
N PRO A 96 11.69 3.45 3.28
CA PRO A 96 10.54 2.85 2.64
C PRO A 96 9.26 3.65 2.86
N VAL A 97 8.38 3.65 1.85
CA VAL A 97 7.05 4.27 1.93
C VAL A 97 5.99 3.26 1.49
N CYS A 98 4.88 3.27 2.17
CA CYS A 98 3.71 2.45 1.85
C CYS A 98 2.47 3.32 1.70
N PHE A 99 1.84 3.26 0.54
CA PHE A 99 0.56 3.89 0.24
C PHE A 99 -0.50 2.79 0.19
N SER A 100 -1.53 2.89 1.02
CA SER A 100 -2.68 1.95 1.01
C SER A 100 -3.94 2.73 0.65
N MET A 101 -4.59 2.33 -0.44
CA MET A 101 -5.79 2.94 -0.98
C MET A 101 -6.97 1.99 -0.77
N LYS A 102 -8.05 2.46 -0.19
CA LYS A 102 -9.19 1.62 0.17
C LYS A 102 -10.51 2.28 -0.16
N GLU A 103 -11.42 1.50 -0.74
CA GLU A 103 -12.84 1.81 -0.79
C GLU A 103 -13.57 1.11 0.36
N LEU A 104 -14.38 1.85 1.08
CA LEU A 104 -15.23 1.31 2.15
C LEU A 104 -16.59 2.00 2.11
N LYS A 105 -17.64 1.25 1.74
CA LYS A 105 -19.03 1.76 1.71
C LYS A 105 -19.22 3.04 0.89
N GLY A 106 -18.53 3.16 -0.24
CA GLY A 106 -18.57 4.32 -1.13
C GLY A 106 -17.73 5.52 -0.67
N GLU A 107 -16.96 5.37 0.38
CA GLU A 107 -15.96 6.32 0.81
C GLU A 107 -14.55 5.83 0.45
N TYR A 108 -13.64 6.76 0.19
CA TYR A 108 -12.33 6.46 -0.37
C TYR A 108 -11.24 7.04 0.53
N PHE A 109 -10.24 6.24 0.82
CA PHE A 109 -9.19 6.59 1.76
C PHE A 109 -7.82 6.27 1.18
N LEU A 110 -6.85 7.13 1.51
CA LEU A 110 -5.43 6.90 1.30
C LEU A 110 -4.72 6.95 2.65
N ASN A 111 -4.14 5.83 3.08
CA ASN A 111 -3.22 5.80 4.20
C ASN A 111 -1.78 5.80 3.68
N VAL A 112 -0.98 6.70 4.19
CA VAL A 112 0.43 6.85 3.83
C VAL A 112 1.29 6.64 5.06
N LYS A 113 2.23 5.70 4.96
CA LYS A 113 3.19 5.41 6.02
C LYS A 113 4.61 5.47 5.48
N ALA A 114 5.54 6.02 6.29
CA ALA A 114 6.97 5.90 6.03
C ALA A 114 7.67 5.34 7.26
N LEU A 115 8.68 4.51 7.03
CA LEU A 115 9.56 4.03 8.10
C LEU A 115 10.70 5.02 8.32
N ASP A 116 11.33 4.97 9.49
CA ASP A 116 12.52 5.77 9.81
C ASP A 116 13.78 5.25 9.10
N ARG A 117 13.79 3.97 8.73
CA ARG A 117 14.91 3.27 8.08
C ARG A 117 14.46 2.04 7.33
N GLN A 118 15.38 1.44 6.57
CA GLN A 118 15.15 0.12 5.98
C GLN A 118 14.99 -0.92 7.10
N PRO A 119 13.93 -1.75 7.08
CA PRO A 119 13.78 -2.81 8.07
C PRO A 119 14.91 -3.83 7.92
N ALA A 120 15.40 -4.33 9.04
CA ALA A 120 16.38 -5.40 9.02
C ALA A 120 15.74 -6.66 8.43
N PHE A 121 16.36 -7.17 7.38
CA PHE A 121 15.84 -8.31 6.62
C PHE A 121 15.85 -9.65 7.38
N PHE A 122 16.77 -9.81 8.33
CA PHE A 122 17.08 -11.11 8.93
C PHE A 122 16.24 -11.55 10.15
N PRO A 123 15.63 -10.72 10.95
CA PRO A 123 15.04 -11.15 12.21
C PRO A 123 13.82 -12.04 12.09
N ILE A 124 13.03 -11.84 11.06
CA ILE A 124 11.69 -12.47 10.92
C ILE A 124 11.79 -13.93 10.46
N TYR A 125 12.95 -14.34 9.91
CA TYR A 125 13.04 -15.61 9.18
C TYR A 125 14.00 -16.62 9.78
N LEU A 126 14.64 -16.32 10.89
CA LEU A 126 15.78 -17.07 11.37
C LEU A 126 15.48 -18.41 12.00
N ASN A 127 14.29 -18.86 12.13
CA ASN A 127 14.12 -20.27 12.53
C ASN A 127 12.69 -20.80 12.42
N ARG A 128 12.26 -21.14 11.21
CA ARG A 128 11.05 -21.97 11.01
C ARG A 128 11.10 -23.27 11.84
N LYS A 129 12.30 -23.82 12.09
CA LYS A 129 12.47 -25.06 12.89
C LYS A 129 12.35 -24.84 14.40
N LYS A 130 12.64 -23.65 14.91
CA LYS A 130 12.65 -23.41 16.36
C LYS A 130 11.54 -22.50 16.88
N LYS A 131 10.71 -21.88 16.01
CA LYS A 131 9.65 -20.92 16.43
C LYS A 131 10.13 -19.83 17.42
N ILE A 132 11.42 -19.57 17.46
CA ILE A 132 12.03 -18.61 18.38
C ILE A 132 12.38 -17.39 17.56
N LEU A 133 11.75 -16.27 17.89
CA LEU A 133 12.23 -14.94 17.49
C LEU A 133 13.68 -14.84 17.97
N ASP A 134 14.61 -14.55 17.07
CA ASP A 134 15.98 -14.27 17.50
C ASP A 134 16.01 -12.95 18.25
N THR A 135 15.91 -13.01 19.57
CA THR A 135 15.94 -11.86 20.45
C THR A 135 17.34 -11.22 20.54
N THR A 136 18.34 -11.80 19.87
CA THR A 136 19.70 -11.23 19.84
C THR A 136 19.81 -10.03 18.90
N LEU A 137 18.79 -9.76 18.08
CA LEU A 137 18.74 -8.55 17.29
C LEU A 137 18.56 -7.36 18.20
N LYS A 138 19.56 -6.52 18.15
CA LYS A 138 19.55 -5.28 18.90
C LYS A 138 18.35 -4.45 18.49
N ALA A 139 17.63 -3.91 19.48
CA ALA A 139 16.46 -3.04 19.28
C ALA A 139 16.72 -1.85 18.34
N ASP A 140 18.00 -1.45 18.22
CA ASP A 140 18.47 -0.39 17.32
C ASP A 140 18.31 -0.70 15.82
N ARG A 141 18.03 -1.96 15.46
CA ARG A 141 17.81 -2.39 14.06
C ARG A 141 16.34 -2.50 13.66
N LEU A 142 15.42 -2.34 14.60
CA LEU A 142 14.00 -2.33 14.27
C LEU A 142 13.64 -1.02 13.55
N ALA A 143 12.88 -1.14 12.47
CA ALA A 143 12.31 0.01 11.80
C ALA A 143 11.01 0.43 12.50
N PHE A 144 10.81 1.74 12.66
CA PHE A 144 9.61 2.32 13.27
C PHE A 144 8.85 3.14 12.22
N ILE A 145 7.54 3.25 12.41
CA ILE A 145 6.72 4.14 11.59
C ILE A 145 7.02 5.57 12.03
N ALA A 146 7.72 6.32 11.15
CA ALA A 146 8.07 7.72 11.37
C ALA A 146 6.99 8.67 10.85
N PHE A 147 6.15 8.21 9.92
CA PHE A 147 5.04 8.98 9.36
C PHE A 147 3.84 8.05 9.16
N ASP A 148 2.67 8.48 9.60
CA ASP A 148 1.40 7.77 9.42
C ASP A 148 0.27 8.78 9.30
N THR A 149 -0.44 8.79 8.17
CA THR A 149 -1.57 9.68 7.94
C THR A 149 -2.64 9.01 7.11
N ILE A 150 -3.90 9.37 7.36
CA ILE A 150 -5.05 8.93 6.58
C ILE A 150 -5.71 10.15 5.96
N ILE A 151 -5.98 10.07 4.67
CA ILE A 151 -6.55 11.15 3.85
C ILE A 151 -7.84 10.64 3.23
N ASN A 152 -8.92 11.41 3.39
CA ASN A 152 -10.17 11.16 2.69
C ASN A 152 -10.03 11.62 1.23
N LEU A 153 -10.21 10.70 0.30
CA LEU A 153 -10.17 10.97 -1.11
C LEU A 153 -11.55 11.34 -1.64
N ARG A 154 -11.60 12.27 -2.58
CA ARG A 154 -12.80 12.52 -3.38
C ARG A 154 -12.97 11.40 -4.42
N LYS A 155 -14.20 11.12 -4.85
CA LYS A 155 -14.49 10.13 -5.91
C LYS A 155 -13.62 10.35 -7.17
N ARG A 156 -13.40 11.60 -7.58
CA ARG A 156 -12.53 11.93 -8.72
C ARG A 156 -11.09 11.46 -8.52
N GLN A 157 -10.54 11.59 -7.30
CA GLN A 157 -9.18 11.17 -6.98
C GLN A 157 -9.06 9.65 -6.99
N TRP A 158 -10.09 8.94 -6.49
CA TRP A 158 -10.18 7.49 -6.59
C TRP A 158 -10.24 7.01 -8.04
N ASN A 159 -11.10 7.60 -8.85
CA ASN A 159 -11.19 7.26 -10.27
C ASN A 159 -9.85 7.47 -11.00
N GLU A 160 -9.08 8.48 -10.61
CA GLU A 160 -7.75 8.69 -11.18
C GLU A 160 -6.76 7.60 -10.76
N ILE A 161 -6.82 7.09 -9.52
CA ILE A 161 -6.07 5.92 -9.07
C ILE A 161 -6.42 4.70 -9.94
N GLU A 162 -7.72 4.41 -10.14
CA GLU A 162 -8.17 3.30 -10.98
C GLU A 162 -7.73 3.47 -12.44
N ASN A 163 -7.72 4.70 -12.96
CA ASN A 163 -7.23 5.01 -14.30
C ASN A 163 -5.72 4.70 -14.45
N TYR A 164 -4.89 5.05 -13.46
CA TYR A 164 -3.48 4.65 -13.47
C TYR A 164 -3.31 3.14 -13.45
N LEU A 165 -4.04 2.43 -12.60
CA LEU A 165 -3.99 0.96 -12.54
C LEU A 165 -4.45 0.31 -13.85
N SER A 166 -5.44 0.91 -14.53
CA SER A 166 -5.90 0.48 -15.85
C SER A 166 -4.83 0.71 -16.93
N LYS A 167 -4.16 1.87 -16.94
CA LYS A 167 -3.06 2.15 -17.88
C LYS A 167 -1.88 1.20 -17.71
N LEU A 168 -1.62 0.76 -16.48
CA LEU A 168 -0.62 -0.24 -16.16
C LEU A 168 -1.05 -1.67 -16.54
N ASP A 169 -2.28 -1.86 -17.00
CA ASP A 169 -2.90 -3.17 -17.13
C ASP A 169 -2.67 -4.07 -15.91
N PHE A 170 -2.81 -3.45 -14.73
CA PHE A 170 -2.39 -4.03 -13.45
C PHE A 170 -2.85 -5.49 -13.27
N TRP A 171 -4.11 -5.78 -13.58
CA TRP A 171 -4.70 -7.09 -13.32
C TRP A 171 -4.23 -8.21 -14.25
N ASN A 172 -3.62 -7.89 -15.40
CA ASN A 172 -3.14 -8.84 -16.39
C ASN A 172 -1.62 -8.80 -16.57
N SER A 173 -0.95 -7.80 -16.01
CA SER A 173 0.51 -7.67 -16.07
C SER A 173 1.22 -8.84 -15.38
N PRO A 174 2.36 -9.31 -15.89
CA PRO A 174 3.17 -10.31 -15.20
C PRO A 174 3.67 -9.76 -13.85
N ILE A 175 3.92 -10.66 -12.89
CA ILE A 175 4.37 -10.29 -11.55
C ILE A 175 5.68 -9.49 -11.62
N ALA A 176 6.69 -10.01 -12.29
CA ALA A 176 7.93 -9.27 -12.58
C ALA A 176 7.98 -8.92 -14.08
N ASP A 177 8.64 -7.81 -14.39
CA ASP A 177 8.93 -7.47 -15.78
C ASP A 177 10.19 -8.23 -16.22
N PRO A 178 10.12 -9.04 -17.28
CA PRO A 178 11.32 -9.70 -17.81
C PRO A 178 12.42 -8.73 -18.25
N ALA A 179 12.05 -7.48 -18.54
CA ALA A 179 13.00 -6.42 -18.91
C ALA A 179 13.64 -5.70 -17.70
N ASP A 180 13.21 -6.03 -16.48
CA ASP A 180 13.81 -5.46 -15.28
C ASP A 180 15.25 -5.96 -15.12
N GLU A 181 16.19 -5.09 -15.41
CA GLU A 181 17.61 -5.39 -15.25
C GLU A 181 17.98 -5.60 -13.79
N HIS A 182 18.90 -6.55 -13.55
CA HIS A 182 19.49 -6.79 -12.24
C HIS A 182 20.51 -5.68 -11.90
N THR A 183 20.04 -4.51 -11.52
CA THR A 183 20.90 -3.45 -10.98
C THR A 183 20.99 -3.58 -9.46
N SER A 184 22.17 -3.33 -8.89
CA SER A 184 22.38 -3.38 -7.44
C SER A 184 21.63 -2.28 -6.71
N ASP A 185 21.56 -1.11 -7.31
CA ASP A 185 20.95 0.10 -6.76
C ASP A 185 19.63 0.45 -7.45
N GLY A 186 18.84 1.31 -6.83
CA GLY A 186 17.55 1.76 -7.36
C GLY A 186 16.39 1.56 -6.38
N SER A 187 15.22 1.33 -6.92
CA SER A 187 14.00 1.14 -6.13
C SER A 187 13.17 -0.04 -6.63
N ASN A 188 12.42 -0.65 -5.72
CA ASN A 188 11.36 -1.58 -6.06
C ASN A 188 10.00 -0.93 -5.77
N TRP A 189 9.11 -1.04 -6.74
CA TRP A 189 7.75 -0.55 -6.72
C TRP A 189 6.81 -1.74 -6.81
N ILE A 190 6.28 -2.14 -5.68
CA ILE A 190 5.39 -3.29 -5.59
C ILE A 190 3.98 -2.78 -5.46
N ILE A 191 3.16 -3.00 -6.50
CA ILE A 191 1.71 -2.74 -6.43
C ILE A 191 1.02 -4.04 -6.11
N GLU A 192 0.17 -4.02 -5.11
CA GLU A 192 -0.67 -5.12 -4.68
C GLU A 192 -2.12 -4.67 -4.69
N GLY A 193 -3.02 -5.51 -5.15
CA GLY A 193 -4.44 -5.17 -5.22
C GLY A 193 -5.33 -6.36 -4.92
N ARG A 194 -6.44 -6.05 -4.27
CA ARG A 194 -7.55 -6.95 -4.09
C ARG A 194 -8.86 -6.23 -4.40
N ASN A 195 -9.69 -6.89 -5.19
CA ASN A 195 -11.05 -6.45 -5.51
C ASN A 195 -11.97 -7.67 -5.52
N ASN A 196 -12.93 -7.72 -4.61
CA ASN A 196 -13.72 -8.91 -4.36
C ASN A 196 -12.79 -10.12 -4.09
N ASN A 197 -12.98 -11.23 -4.80
CA ASN A 197 -12.17 -12.43 -4.66
C ASN A 197 -10.91 -12.43 -5.54
N LYS A 198 -10.66 -11.37 -6.30
CA LYS A 198 -9.48 -11.26 -7.17
C LYS A 198 -8.33 -10.61 -6.39
N TYR A 199 -7.19 -11.26 -6.39
CA TYR A 199 -5.94 -10.75 -5.85
C TYR A 199 -4.87 -10.77 -6.93
N HIS A 200 -4.06 -9.72 -6.99
CA HIS A 200 -2.90 -9.64 -7.86
C HIS A 200 -1.83 -8.74 -7.27
N PHE A 201 -0.59 -8.92 -7.70
CA PHE A 201 0.50 -7.99 -7.43
C PHE A 201 1.51 -7.97 -8.57
N ILE A 202 2.19 -6.85 -8.71
CA ILE A 202 3.29 -6.65 -9.65
C ILE A 202 4.50 -6.08 -8.92
N ASP A 203 5.69 -6.48 -9.32
CA ASP A 203 6.99 -5.98 -8.83
C ASP A 203 7.73 -5.35 -10.00
N ARG A 204 8.07 -4.08 -9.88
CA ARG A 204 8.79 -3.31 -10.91
C ARG A 204 10.00 -2.66 -10.30
N ARG A 205 11.10 -2.75 -11.03
CA ARG A 205 12.33 -2.10 -10.65
C ARG A 205 12.46 -0.75 -11.35
N ASN A 206 12.88 0.29 -10.60
CA ASN A 206 13.14 1.63 -11.15
C ASN A 206 11.96 2.13 -12.01
N ALA A 207 10.84 2.41 -11.37
CA ALA A 207 9.60 2.79 -12.04
C ALA A 207 9.80 3.84 -13.15
N ARG A 208 9.12 3.64 -14.28
CA ARG A 208 9.13 4.52 -15.44
C ARG A 208 7.71 4.76 -15.94
N GLY A 209 7.52 5.77 -16.78
CA GLY A 209 6.25 6.02 -17.46
C GLY A 209 5.07 6.15 -16.49
N ASP A 210 4.00 5.41 -16.74
CA ASP A 210 2.75 5.49 -15.99
C ASP A 210 2.91 5.06 -14.52
N LEU A 211 3.81 4.13 -14.21
CA LEU A 211 4.07 3.74 -12.83
C LEU A 211 4.75 4.87 -12.04
N MET A 212 5.73 5.55 -12.63
CA MET A 212 6.34 6.73 -12.01
C MET A 212 5.31 7.85 -11.82
N ASN A 213 4.46 8.09 -12.83
CA ASN A 213 3.39 9.09 -12.75
C ASN A 213 2.38 8.75 -11.65
N PHE A 214 2.02 7.48 -11.51
CA PHE A 214 1.16 6.99 -10.44
C PHE A 214 1.77 7.26 -9.05
N GLY A 215 3.03 6.92 -8.85
CA GLY A 215 3.71 7.20 -7.59
C GLY A 215 3.78 8.70 -7.27
N LYS A 216 4.12 9.54 -8.24
CA LYS A 216 4.11 11.00 -8.10
C LYS A 216 2.71 11.53 -7.75
N TYR A 217 1.67 10.95 -8.35
CA TYR A 217 0.29 11.30 -8.02
C TYR A 217 -0.06 10.97 -6.56
N LEU A 218 0.32 9.79 -6.06
CA LEU A 218 0.11 9.41 -4.66
C LEU A 218 0.89 10.32 -3.70
N ILE A 219 2.14 10.67 -4.03
CA ILE A 219 2.94 11.64 -3.25
C ILE A 219 2.23 13.00 -3.21
N LYS A 220 1.72 13.47 -4.33
CA LYS A 220 0.96 14.73 -4.41
C LYS A 220 -0.32 14.73 -3.58
N LEU A 221 -1.02 13.60 -3.50
CA LEU A 221 -2.22 13.46 -2.67
C LEU A 221 -1.89 13.41 -1.18
N SER A 222 -0.70 12.96 -0.84
CA SER A 222 -0.26 12.78 0.54
C SER A 222 0.37 14.05 1.10
N ALA A 223 0.45 14.15 2.42
CA ALA A 223 1.20 15.23 3.08
C ALA A 223 2.70 14.92 3.20
N ILE A 224 3.17 13.78 2.69
CA ILE A 224 4.57 13.37 2.80
C ILE A 224 5.45 14.25 1.91
N LYS A 225 6.52 14.77 2.49
CA LYS A 225 7.50 15.57 1.75
C LYS A 225 8.62 14.67 1.25
N ILE A 226 8.71 14.51 -0.05
CA ILE A 226 9.77 13.75 -0.73
C ILE A 226 10.36 14.67 -1.79
N SER A 227 11.67 14.84 -1.76
CA SER A 227 12.37 15.65 -2.76
C SER A 227 12.37 14.93 -4.13
N GLU A 228 12.40 15.70 -5.21
CA GLU A 228 12.32 15.17 -6.59
C GLU A 228 13.46 14.18 -6.89
N ASP A 229 14.67 14.45 -6.39
CA ASP A 229 15.85 13.61 -6.53
C ASP A 229 15.75 12.27 -5.77
N ALA A 230 14.85 12.18 -4.80
CA ALA A 230 14.57 10.96 -4.05
C ALA A 230 13.45 10.10 -4.68
N ILE A 231 12.89 10.54 -5.82
CA ILE A 231 11.85 9.80 -6.56
C ILE A 231 12.51 9.04 -7.72
N TYR A 232 12.82 7.77 -7.51
CA TYR A 232 13.45 6.88 -8.49
C TYR A 232 12.94 5.45 -8.37
#